data_321b26cef11a56c69d86e31c404a4674
#
_entry.id   321b26cef11a56c69d86e31c404a4674
#
_cell.length_a   1.000
_cell.length_b   1.000
_cell.length_c   1.000
_cell.angle_alpha   90.00
_cell.angle_beta   90.00
_cell.angle_gamma   90.00
#
_symmetry.space_group_name_H-M   'P 1'
#
loop_
_entity.id
_entity.type
_entity.pdbx_description
1 polymer ?
#
loop_
_entity_poly.entity_id
_entity_poly.type
_entity_poly.pdbx_seq_one_letter_code
_entity_poly.pdbx_strand_id
1 'polypeptide(L)'
;MNLDDLNAMYDFTGRTFMVTGGGGVLGGEVARALAGCGANVVVLDRHVAPAQGLIERTGPDSTRMYAVGGDVLDITSLRQAAARIGERFGRIDGLVNAAGGNKPAATSGPDLSFFDLPEDALRYVFDLNLIGTILPCQVFGRQMVEQGEGVILNFSSMNAFRPLTRVAAYSVAKAGINNFTQWLAVHMAQTYSPNIRVNAVAPGFFMGQQNRYLLTDRETGELTPRGRTIIDHTPMRRFGTPADLLGTVLWLLSPASAFVTGIVVPVDGGFSAFSGV
;
A
#
# COMPACT_ATOMS: atom_id res chain seq x y z
N MET A 1 1.43 2.40 31.07
CA MET A 1 0.62 2.47 29.83
C MET A 1 -0.82 2.19 30.18
N ASN A 2 -1.70 3.14 29.97
CA ASN A 2 -3.16 3.03 30.16
C ASN A 2 -3.87 3.28 28.80
N LEU A 3 -5.21 3.34 28.80
CA LEU A 3 -5.98 3.54 27.56
C LEU A 3 -5.75 4.93 26.94
N ASP A 4 -5.54 5.95 27.77
CA ASP A 4 -5.28 7.31 27.26
C ASP A 4 -3.89 7.39 26.61
N ASP A 5 -2.90 6.69 27.17
CA ASP A 5 -1.58 6.56 26.57
C ASP A 5 -1.66 5.86 25.20
N LEU A 6 -2.49 4.80 25.10
CA LEU A 6 -2.72 4.09 23.83
C LEU A 6 -3.44 4.99 22.83
N ASN A 7 -4.49 5.69 23.24
CA ASN A 7 -5.21 6.61 22.36
C ASN A 7 -4.28 7.71 21.82
N ALA A 8 -3.42 8.27 22.67
CA ALA A 8 -2.43 9.27 22.26
C ALA A 8 -1.44 8.75 21.23
N MET A 9 -1.10 7.45 21.24
CA MET A 9 -0.22 6.86 20.23
C MET A 9 -0.86 6.78 18.85
N TYR A 10 -2.18 6.75 18.75
CA TYR A 10 -2.92 6.68 17.49
C TYR A 10 -3.62 7.99 17.12
N ASP A 11 -3.38 9.06 17.85
CA ASP A 11 -3.79 10.43 17.50
C ASP A 11 -2.77 11.01 16.51
N PHE A 12 -3.21 11.19 15.27
CA PHE A 12 -2.42 11.79 14.19
C PHE A 12 -2.76 13.28 13.94
N THR A 13 -3.43 13.93 14.89
CA THR A 13 -3.77 15.35 14.76
C THR A 13 -2.51 16.21 14.52
N GLY A 14 -2.57 17.07 13.49
CA GLY A 14 -1.47 17.92 13.06
C GLY A 14 -0.41 17.23 12.19
N ARG A 15 -0.52 15.92 11.94
CA ARG A 15 0.35 15.17 11.03
C ARG A 15 -0.23 15.09 9.63
N THR A 16 0.64 15.05 8.63
CA THR A 16 0.26 14.96 7.21
C THR A 16 0.76 13.66 6.60
N PHE A 17 -0.14 12.88 6.06
CA PHE A 17 0.15 11.62 5.39
C PHE A 17 -0.17 11.69 3.89
N MET A 18 0.78 11.25 3.07
CA MET A 18 0.58 11.01 1.65
C MET A 18 0.23 9.54 1.41
N VAL A 19 -0.84 9.28 0.65
CA VAL A 19 -1.23 7.93 0.23
C VAL A 19 -1.25 7.86 -1.29
N THR A 20 -0.31 7.16 -1.90
CA THR A 20 -0.32 6.91 -3.35
C THR A 20 -1.27 5.77 -3.69
N GLY A 21 -1.95 5.84 -4.84
CA GLY A 21 -2.99 4.87 -5.19
C GLY A 21 -4.18 4.91 -4.23
N GLY A 22 -4.36 6.04 -3.56
CA GLY A 22 -5.39 6.19 -2.53
C GLY A 22 -6.81 6.27 -3.06
N GLY A 23 -7.02 6.37 -4.39
CA GLY A 23 -8.31 6.15 -5.02
C GLY A 23 -8.72 4.68 -5.12
N GLY A 24 -7.79 3.74 -4.87
CA GLY A 24 -8.03 2.31 -4.84
C GLY A 24 -8.65 1.81 -3.53
N VAL A 25 -9.03 0.52 -3.50
CA VAL A 25 -9.76 -0.07 -2.36
C VAL A 25 -8.95 -0.02 -1.06
N LEU A 26 -7.74 -0.58 -1.04
CA LEU A 26 -6.94 -0.67 0.20
C LEU A 26 -6.34 0.70 0.56
N GLY A 27 -5.76 1.41 -0.42
CA GLY A 27 -5.21 2.75 -0.20
C GLY A 27 -6.27 3.74 0.28
N GLY A 28 -7.49 3.65 -0.28
CA GLY A 28 -8.63 4.49 0.13
C GLY A 28 -9.08 4.24 1.56
N GLU A 29 -9.15 2.97 1.99
CA GLU A 29 -9.50 2.65 3.38
C GLU A 29 -8.42 3.13 4.37
N VAL A 30 -7.15 3.00 4.00
CA VAL A 30 -6.04 3.56 4.81
C VAL A 30 -6.16 5.08 4.91
N ALA A 31 -6.44 5.75 3.80
CA ALA A 31 -6.63 7.21 3.79
C ALA A 31 -7.77 7.65 4.72
N ARG A 32 -8.92 6.94 4.66
CA ARG A 32 -10.06 7.20 5.56
C ARG A 32 -9.73 6.95 7.03
N ALA A 33 -9.05 5.84 7.32
CA ALA A 33 -8.68 5.51 8.70
C ALA A 33 -7.72 6.55 9.29
N LEU A 34 -6.73 7.03 8.52
CA LEU A 34 -5.83 8.10 8.94
C LEU A 34 -6.59 9.40 9.20
N ALA A 35 -7.51 9.79 8.31
CA ALA A 35 -8.34 10.97 8.51
C ALA A 35 -9.24 10.84 9.76
N GLY A 36 -9.82 9.66 10.01
CA GLY A 36 -10.59 9.35 11.22
C GLY A 36 -9.76 9.40 12.50
N CYS A 37 -8.44 9.17 12.41
CA CYS A 37 -7.49 9.33 13.50
C CYS A 37 -6.88 10.76 13.58
N GLY A 38 -7.48 11.75 12.91
CA GLY A 38 -7.11 13.17 13.01
C GLY A 38 -6.07 13.67 12.03
N ALA A 39 -5.49 12.80 11.18
CA ALA A 39 -4.47 13.21 10.22
C ALA A 39 -5.01 14.10 9.08
N ASN A 40 -4.17 14.98 8.57
CA ASN A 40 -4.32 15.51 7.23
C ASN A 40 -3.87 14.44 6.23
N VAL A 41 -4.70 14.11 5.24
CA VAL A 41 -4.41 13.03 4.30
C VAL A 41 -4.45 13.54 2.87
N VAL A 42 -3.33 13.38 2.17
CA VAL A 42 -3.25 13.65 0.74
C VAL A 42 -3.39 12.34 -0.02
N VAL A 43 -4.44 12.25 -0.83
CA VAL A 43 -4.76 11.11 -1.67
C VAL A 43 -4.24 11.38 -3.08
N LEU A 44 -3.10 10.75 -3.42
CA LEU A 44 -2.51 10.86 -4.76
C LEU A 44 -2.94 9.68 -5.61
N ASP A 45 -3.52 9.99 -6.76
CA ASP A 45 -3.87 9.01 -7.78
C ASP A 45 -3.62 9.60 -9.18
N ARG A 46 -3.33 8.74 -10.16
CA ARG A 46 -3.15 9.18 -11.54
C ARG A 46 -4.41 9.84 -12.10
N HIS A 47 -5.55 9.33 -11.70
CA HIS A 47 -6.86 9.90 -11.99
C HIS A 47 -7.45 10.51 -10.72
N VAL A 48 -7.70 11.81 -10.72
CA VAL A 48 -8.20 12.53 -9.53
C VAL A 48 -9.62 12.10 -9.14
N ALA A 49 -10.47 11.75 -10.11
CA ALA A 49 -11.88 11.42 -9.86
C ALA A 49 -12.11 10.30 -8.83
N PRO A 50 -11.39 9.16 -8.83
CA PRO A 50 -11.52 8.15 -7.78
C PRO A 50 -11.17 8.68 -6.38
N ALA A 51 -10.13 9.51 -6.28
CA ALA A 51 -9.72 10.14 -5.01
C ALA A 51 -10.77 11.14 -4.52
N GLN A 52 -11.32 11.96 -5.41
CA GLN A 52 -12.42 12.88 -5.08
C GLN A 52 -13.68 12.13 -4.62
N GLY A 53 -14.08 11.09 -5.36
CA GLY A 53 -15.22 10.27 -4.98
C GLY A 53 -15.00 9.50 -3.66
N LEU A 54 -13.77 9.16 -3.29
CA LEU A 54 -13.45 8.64 -1.95
C LEU A 54 -13.73 9.71 -0.89
N ILE A 55 -13.20 10.93 -1.08
CA ILE A 55 -13.33 12.05 -0.14
C ILE A 55 -14.81 12.36 0.10
N GLU A 56 -15.61 12.50 -0.96
CA GLU A 56 -17.04 12.78 -0.87
C GLU A 56 -17.80 11.74 -0.03
N ARG A 57 -17.40 10.46 -0.09
CA ARG A 57 -18.02 9.38 0.67
C ARG A 57 -17.48 9.20 2.09
N THR A 58 -16.46 9.95 2.48
CA THR A 58 -15.83 9.79 3.82
C THR A 58 -16.63 10.46 4.94
N GLY A 59 -17.53 11.40 4.62
CA GLY A 59 -18.32 12.09 5.64
C GLY A 59 -17.54 13.20 6.34
N PRO A 60 -17.72 13.43 7.67
CA PRO A 60 -17.13 14.58 8.38
C PRO A 60 -15.61 14.67 8.28
N ASP A 61 -14.90 13.54 8.27
CA ASP A 61 -13.44 13.49 8.20
C ASP A 61 -12.89 13.86 6.82
N SER A 62 -13.77 14.01 5.82
CA SER A 62 -13.41 14.46 4.47
C SER A 62 -12.73 15.82 4.43
N THR A 63 -12.99 16.69 5.42
CA THR A 63 -12.37 18.01 5.54
C THR A 63 -10.86 17.94 5.75
N ARG A 64 -10.33 16.82 6.23
CA ARG A 64 -8.91 16.54 6.39
C ARG A 64 -8.28 15.89 5.17
N MET A 65 -9.03 15.57 4.13
CA MET A 65 -8.56 14.86 2.96
C MET A 65 -8.41 15.79 1.76
N TYR A 66 -7.36 15.59 0.99
CA TYR A 66 -7.04 16.41 -0.18
C TYR A 66 -6.62 15.51 -1.36
N ALA A 67 -7.35 15.59 -2.47
CA ALA A 67 -7.02 14.82 -3.68
C ALA A 67 -6.00 15.56 -4.55
N VAL A 68 -4.97 14.85 -4.97
CA VAL A 68 -3.94 15.35 -5.89
C VAL A 68 -3.77 14.38 -7.05
N GLY A 69 -3.83 14.90 -8.28
CA GLY A 69 -3.44 14.15 -9.47
C GLY A 69 -1.93 14.00 -9.54
N GLY A 70 -1.45 12.75 -9.76
CA GLY A 70 -0.03 12.50 -9.93
C GLY A 70 0.25 11.06 -10.36
N ASP A 71 1.21 10.90 -11.27
CA ASP A 71 1.69 9.59 -11.71
C ASP A 71 2.93 9.20 -10.91
N VAL A 72 2.87 8.06 -10.23
CA VAL A 72 4.00 7.51 -9.45
C VAL A 72 5.20 7.13 -10.32
N LEU A 73 5.02 7.04 -11.63
CA LEU A 73 6.08 6.79 -12.60
C LEU A 73 6.68 8.08 -13.20
N ASP A 74 6.12 9.25 -12.91
CA ASP A 74 6.62 10.54 -13.35
C ASP A 74 7.16 11.36 -12.18
N ILE A 75 8.48 11.46 -12.08
CA ILE A 75 9.16 12.20 -11.02
C ILE A 75 8.80 13.68 -11.02
N THR A 76 8.51 14.27 -12.19
CA THR A 76 8.10 15.66 -12.31
C THR A 76 6.71 15.87 -11.71
N SER A 77 5.79 14.97 -12.02
CA SER A 77 4.45 14.94 -11.42
C SER A 77 4.51 14.80 -9.90
N LEU A 78 5.36 13.91 -9.38
CA LEU A 78 5.56 13.73 -7.94
C LEU A 78 6.14 14.98 -7.26
N ARG A 79 7.13 15.64 -7.88
CA ARG A 79 7.69 16.90 -7.36
C ARG A 79 6.67 18.03 -7.32
N GLN A 80 5.81 18.13 -8.33
CA GLN A 80 4.71 19.09 -8.34
C GLN A 80 3.69 18.80 -7.22
N ALA A 81 3.38 17.52 -6.99
CA ALA A 81 2.53 17.13 -5.87
C ALA A 81 3.18 17.50 -4.53
N ALA A 82 4.48 17.23 -4.34
CA ALA A 82 5.21 17.56 -3.13
C ALA A 82 5.20 19.07 -2.85
N ALA A 83 5.40 19.91 -3.88
CA ALA A 83 5.34 21.37 -3.74
C ALA A 83 3.95 21.84 -3.24
N ARG A 84 2.87 21.35 -3.86
CA ARG A 84 1.49 21.69 -3.46
C ARG A 84 1.17 21.25 -2.01
N ILE A 85 1.72 20.13 -1.58
CA ILE A 85 1.55 19.66 -0.21
C ILE A 85 2.34 20.54 0.77
N GLY A 86 3.58 20.88 0.41
CA GLY A 86 4.40 21.79 1.18
C GLY A 86 3.74 23.17 1.37
N GLU A 87 3.17 23.74 0.31
CA GLU A 87 2.42 25.01 0.37
C GLU A 87 1.18 24.92 1.27
N ARG A 88 0.46 23.78 1.25
CA ARG A 88 -0.80 23.62 1.98
C ARG A 88 -0.62 23.21 3.43
N PHE A 89 0.29 22.29 3.72
CA PHE A 89 0.42 21.62 5.02
C PHE A 89 1.77 21.87 5.69
N GLY A 90 2.77 22.35 4.95
CA GLY A 90 4.10 22.67 5.46
C GLY A 90 4.99 21.47 5.78
N ARG A 91 4.41 20.26 5.87
CA ARG A 91 5.11 19.03 6.28
C ARG A 91 4.51 17.76 5.67
N ILE A 92 5.33 16.72 5.62
CA ILE A 92 4.90 15.33 5.34
C ILE A 92 5.47 14.42 6.41
N ASP A 93 4.62 13.87 7.26
CA ASP A 93 5.02 12.98 8.36
C ASP A 93 5.05 11.52 7.95
N GLY A 94 4.21 11.16 6.99
CA GLY A 94 4.13 9.78 6.52
C GLY A 94 3.86 9.65 5.04
N LEU A 95 4.42 8.58 4.45
CA LEU A 95 4.18 8.15 3.08
C LEU A 95 3.67 6.71 3.09
N VAL A 96 2.50 6.50 2.49
CA VAL A 96 1.95 5.17 2.23
C VAL A 96 1.99 4.89 0.73
N ASN A 97 2.86 3.99 0.31
CA ASN A 97 2.97 3.55 -1.08
C ASN A 97 2.00 2.41 -1.36
N ALA A 98 0.75 2.73 -1.69
CA ALA A 98 -0.29 1.75 -2.01
C ALA A 98 -0.64 1.69 -3.52
N ALA A 99 0.01 2.51 -4.35
CA ALA A 99 -0.08 2.39 -5.80
C ALA A 99 0.55 1.07 -6.27
N GLY A 100 -0.16 0.33 -7.10
CA GLY A 100 0.32 -0.95 -7.62
C GLY A 100 -0.80 -1.76 -8.23
N GLY A 101 -0.45 -2.91 -8.78
CA GLY A 101 -1.42 -3.81 -9.40
C GLY A 101 -0.78 -4.73 -10.44
N ASN A 102 -1.61 -5.56 -11.05
CA ASN A 102 -1.23 -6.44 -12.13
C ASN A 102 -1.99 -6.08 -13.41
N LYS A 103 -1.52 -6.58 -14.55
CA LYS A 103 -2.12 -6.36 -15.88
C LYS A 103 -2.50 -7.73 -16.46
N PRO A 104 -3.71 -7.90 -17.05
CA PRO A 104 -4.07 -9.17 -17.68
C PRO A 104 -3.06 -9.66 -18.71
N ALA A 105 -2.51 -8.75 -19.54
CA ALA A 105 -1.47 -9.07 -20.52
C ALA A 105 -0.14 -9.55 -19.91
N ALA A 106 0.11 -9.33 -18.61
CA ALA A 106 1.28 -9.86 -17.89
C ALA A 106 0.94 -11.10 -17.06
N THR A 107 -0.18 -11.76 -17.34
CA THR A 107 -0.69 -12.92 -16.60
C THR A 107 -0.73 -14.12 -17.52
N SER A 108 0.10 -15.13 -17.26
CA SER A 108 0.08 -16.39 -18.03
C SER A 108 -1.18 -17.22 -17.75
N GLY A 109 -1.59 -18.03 -18.70
CA GLY A 109 -2.78 -18.87 -18.59
C GLY A 109 -2.91 -19.85 -19.75
N PRO A 110 -4.08 -20.52 -19.88
CA PRO A 110 -4.29 -21.44 -21.00
C PRO A 110 -4.12 -20.78 -22.37
N ASP A 111 -4.53 -19.51 -22.49
CA ASP A 111 -4.53 -18.76 -23.74
C ASP A 111 -3.26 -17.91 -23.93
N LEU A 112 -2.39 -17.79 -22.93
CA LEU A 112 -1.17 -16.99 -22.98
C LEU A 112 -0.03 -17.71 -22.23
N SER A 113 0.88 -18.29 -22.99
CA SER A 113 2.07 -18.98 -22.46
C SER A 113 3.02 -17.99 -21.78
N PHE A 114 3.80 -18.47 -20.81
CA PHE A 114 4.89 -17.70 -20.23
C PHE A 114 5.88 -17.19 -21.28
N PHE A 115 6.14 -17.97 -22.30
CA PHE A 115 7.09 -17.64 -23.38
C PHE A 115 6.58 -16.52 -24.32
N ASP A 116 5.27 -16.28 -24.30
CA ASP A 116 4.60 -15.31 -25.17
C ASP A 116 4.14 -14.05 -24.41
N LEU A 117 4.50 -13.93 -23.12
CA LEU A 117 4.17 -12.73 -22.33
C LEU A 117 4.83 -11.49 -22.96
N PRO A 118 4.07 -10.45 -23.35
CA PRO A 118 4.63 -9.25 -23.94
C PRO A 118 5.59 -8.51 -23.02
N GLU A 119 6.76 -8.14 -23.55
CA GLU A 119 7.79 -7.43 -22.79
C GLU A 119 7.27 -6.12 -22.17
N ASP A 120 6.51 -5.35 -22.94
CA ASP A 120 5.92 -4.09 -22.48
C ASP A 120 4.93 -4.30 -21.32
N ALA A 121 4.19 -5.40 -21.32
CA ALA A 121 3.28 -5.75 -20.22
C ALA A 121 4.05 -6.12 -18.95
N LEU A 122 5.15 -6.88 -19.09
CA LEU A 122 6.04 -7.22 -17.98
C LEU A 122 6.70 -5.96 -17.41
N ARG A 123 7.29 -5.11 -18.26
CA ARG A 123 7.90 -3.82 -17.86
C ARG A 123 6.90 -2.95 -17.11
N TYR A 124 5.70 -2.78 -17.64
CA TYR A 124 4.66 -1.98 -16.98
C TYR A 124 4.36 -2.46 -15.55
N VAL A 125 4.29 -3.78 -15.33
CA VAL A 125 4.02 -4.33 -13.98
C VAL A 125 5.21 -4.11 -13.05
N PHE A 126 6.44 -4.26 -13.53
CA PHE A 126 7.65 -3.93 -12.78
C PHE A 126 7.70 -2.45 -12.43
N ASP A 127 7.51 -1.59 -13.42
CA ASP A 127 7.58 -0.14 -13.23
C ASP A 127 6.52 0.32 -12.23
N LEU A 128 5.26 -0.07 -12.43
CA LEU A 128 4.17 0.34 -11.54
C LEU A 128 4.41 -0.09 -10.09
N ASN A 129 4.82 -1.34 -9.85
CA ASN A 129 4.93 -1.85 -8.48
C ASN A 129 6.25 -1.49 -7.82
N LEU A 130 7.39 -1.56 -8.52
CA LEU A 130 8.71 -1.34 -7.93
C LEU A 130 9.16 0.11 -8.09
N ILE A 131 9.26 0.62 -9.31
CA ILE A 131 9.67 2.00 -9.57
C ILE A 131 8.65 2.98 -9.00
N GLY A 132 7.35 2.70 -9.16
CA GLY A 132 6.25 3.47 -8.57
C GLY A 132 6.19 3.46 -7.04
N THR A 133 7.01 2.64 -6.37
CA THR A 133 7.26 2.70 -4.92
C THR A 133 8.55 3.48 -4.62
N ILE A 134 9.59 3.29 -5.42
CA ILE A 134 10.89 3.94 -5.20
C ILE A 134 10.83 5.46 -5.42
N LEU A 135 10.23 5.90 -6.54
CA LEU A 135 10.18 7.33 -6.88
C LEU A 135 9.44 8.18 -5.82
N PRO A 136 8.27 7.78 -5.31
CA PRO A 136 7.65 8.50 -4.19
C PRO A 136 8.54 8.54 -2.94
N CYS A 137 9.27 7.45 -2.61
CA CYS A 137 10.22 7.47 -1.50
C CYS A 137 11.33 8.51 -1.73
N GLN A 138 11.83 8.67 -2.95
CA GLN A 138 12.85 9.68 -3.27
C GLN A 138 12.31 11.11 -3.11
N VAL A 139 11.08 11.36 -3.57
CA VAL A 139 10.51 12.71 -3.58
C VAL A 139 10.04 13.12 -2.19
N PHE A 140 9.16 12.33 -1.58
CA PHE A 140 8.55 12.67 -0.29
C PHE A 140 9.48 12.35 0.90
N GLY A 141 10.34 11.33 0.76
CA GLY A 141 11.36 11.01 1.77
C GLY A 141 12.39 12.15 1.95
N ARG A 142 12.65 12.95 0.92
CA ARG A 142 13.53 14.13 1.03
C ARG A 142 12.99 15.12 2.06
N GLN A 143 11.69 15.40 2.06
CA GLN A 143 11.06 16.26 3.06
C GLN A 143 11.21 15.71 4.48
N MET A 144 11.04 14.38 4.65
CA MET A 144 11.24 13.74 5.95
C MET A 144 12.70 13.84 6.43
N VAL A 145 13.67 13.77 5.52
CA VAL A 145 15.09 14.00 5.85
C VAL A 145 15.32 15.44 6.32
N GLU A 146 14.75 16.43 5.64
CA GLU A 146 14.83 17.85 6.02
C GLU A 146 14.16 18.12 7.38
N GLN A 147 13.08 17.38 7.70
CA GLN A 147 12.37 17.44 8.99
C GLN A 147 13.11 16.68 10.11
N GLY A 148 13.98 15.74 9.76
CA GLY A 148 14.68 14.87 10.70
C GLY A 148 13.83 13.70 11.22
N GLU A 149 12.58 13.54 10.80
CA GLU A 149 11.66 12.47 11.21
C GLU A 149 10.66 12.12 10.11
N GLY A 150 10.12 10.91 10.13
CA GLY A 150 9.09 10.48 9.21
C GLY A 150 8.83 8.97 9.25
N VAL A 151 7.78 8.54 8.58
CA VAL A 151 7.48 7.11 8.43
C VAL A 151 7.05 6.77 6.99
N ILE A 152 7.65 5.71 6.44
CA ILE A 152 7.31 5.17 5.12
C ILE A 152 6.71 3.79 5.30
N LEU A 153 5.56 3.56 4.71
CA LEU A 153 4.89 2.26 4.66
C LEU A 153 4.69 1.82 3.21
N ASN A 154 5.34 0.74 2.82
CA ASN A 154 5.23 0.17 1.49
C ASN A 154 4.19 -0.95 1.44
N PHE A 155 3.40 -1.01 0.38
CA PHE A 155 2.49 -2.13 0.10
C PHE A 155 3.21 -3.19 -0.72
N SER A 156 3.70 -4.21 -0.04
CA SER A 156 4.16 -5.44 -0.64
C SER A 156 2.97 -6.38 -0.98
N SER A 157 3.15 -7.65 -0.88
CA SER A 157 2.12 -8.69 -1.04
C SER A 157 2.62 -9.97 -0.40
N MET A 158 1.72 -10.84 0.07
CA MET A 158 2.07 -12.20 0.45
C MET A 158 2.75 -12.96 -0.71
N ASN A 159 2.52 -12.52 -1.94
CA ASN A 159 3.15 -13.02 -3.15
C ASN A 159 4.69 -12.84 -3.19
N ALA A 160 5.21 -11.92 -2.39
CA ALA A 160 6.65 -11.73 -2.19
C ALA A 160 7.28 -12.86 -1.34
N PHE A 161 6.50 -13.56 -0.54
CA PHE A 161 6.94 -14.70 0.30
C PHE A 161 6.65 -16.04 -0.37
N ARG A 162 5.51 -16.15 -1.04
CA ARG A 162 5.02 -17.35 -1.73
C ARG A 162 4.54 -16.93 -3.11
N PRO A 163 5.36 -17.09 -4.16
CA PRO A 163 4.98 -16.66 -5.50
C PRO A 163 3.73 -17.40 -5.96
N LEU A 164 2.75 -16.62 -6.39
CA LEU A 164 1.52 -17.16 -6.96
C LEU A 164 1.74 -17.57 -8.42
N THR A 165 0.99 -18.58 -8.86
CA THR A 165 0.94 -18.97 -10.26
C THR A 165 0.50 -17.81 -11.15
N ARG A 166 0.96 -17.78 -12.40
CA ARG A 166 0.55 -16.90 -13.50
C ARG A 166 1.05 -15.46 -13.46
N VAL A 167 1.52 -14.93 -12.35
CA VAL A 167 1.82 -13.49 -12.18
C VAL A 167 3.31 -13.24 -11.87
N ALA A 168 4.19 -13.72 -12.76
CA ALA A 168 5.64 -13.71 -12.56
C ALA A 168 6.19 -12.30 -12.27
N ALA A 169 5.90 -11.32 -13.13
CA ALA A 169 6.39 -9.95 -12.97
C ALA A 169 5.93 -9.31 -11.65
N TYR A 170 4.66 -9.52 -11.29
CA TYR A 170 4.11 -9.01 -10.04
C TYR A 170 4.80 -9.65 -8.82
N SER A 171 5.01 -10.97 -8.83
CA SER A 171 5.68 -11.69 -7.74
C SER A 171 7.08 -11.15 -7.50
N VAL A 172 7.88 -11.02 -8.56
CA VAL A 172 9.25 -10.51 -8.47
C VAL A 172 9.28 -9.05 -8.05
N ALA A 173 8.40 -8.20 -8.60
CA ALA A 173 8.33 -6.79 -8.20
C ALA A 173 8.00 -6.63 -6.71
N LYS A 174 7.05 -7.43 -6.18
CA LYS A 174 6.69 -7.40 -4.76
C LYS A 174 7.79 -7.96 -3.86
N ALA A 175 8.55 -8.98 -4.30
CA ALA A 175 9.76 -9.42 -3.61
C ALA A 175 10.83 -8.32 -3.59
N GLY A 176 10.98 -7.58 -4.68
CA GLY A 176 11.84 -6.39 -4.75
C GLY A 176 11.45 -5.31 -3.73
N ILE A 177 10.15 -5.08 -3.49
CA ILE A 177 9.68 -4.15 -2.46
C ILE A 177 10.12 -4.59 -1.06
N ASN A 178 10.09 -5.89 -0.74
CA ASN A 178 10.57 -6.40 0.55
C ASN A 178 12.04 -6.04 0.77
N ASN A 179 12.88 -6.34 -0.21
CA ASN A 179 14.32 -6.04 -0.16
C ASN A 179 14.58 -4.53 -0.10
N PHE A 180 13.90 -3.74 -0.94
CA PHE A 180 14.00 -2.29 -0.95
C PHE A 180 13.60 -1.67 0.39
N THR A 181 12.54 -2.17 1.03
CA THR A 181 12.09 -1.72 2.35
C THR A 181 13.18 -1.89 3.41
N GLN A 182 13.83 -3.05 3.45
CA GLN A 182 14.91 -3.35 4.37
C GLN A 182 16.14 -2.46 4.11
N TRP A 183 16.55 -2.35 2.85
CA TRP A 183 17.66 -1.51 2.45
C TRP A 183 17.41 -0.03 2.81
N LEU A 184 16.23 0.49 2.46
CA LEU A 184 15.89 1.89 2.70
C LEU A 184 15.79 2.20 4.20
N ALA A 185 15.26 1.28 5.01
CA ALA A 185 15.19 1.44 6.47
C ALA A 185 16.59 1.65 7.09
N VAL A 186 17.54 0.82 6.71
CA VAL A 186 18.93 0.94 7.17
C VAL A 186 19.57 2.22 6.65
N HIS A 187 19.41 2.49 5.36
CA HIS A 187 20.00 3.67 4.72
C HIS A 187 19.48 4.98 5.34
N MET A 188 18.16 5.11 5.55
CA MET A 188 17.57 6.29 6.17
C MET A 188 18.09 6.50 7.59
N ALA A 189 18.11 5.45 8.40
CA ALA A 189 18.54 5.53 9.80
C ALA A 189 20.02 5.87 9.95
N GLN A 190 20.90 5.31 9.11
CA GLN A 190 22.35 5.51 9.21
C GLN A 190 22.84 6.79 8.53
N THR A 191 22.21 7.16 7.42
CA THR A 191 22.73 8.25 6.58
C THR A 191 22.06 9.59 6.90
N TYR A 192 20.77 9.57 7.30
CA TYR A 192 20.01 10.81 7.49
C TYR A 192 19.49 10.99 8.91
N SER A 193 18.59 10.14 9.37
CA SER A 193 18.03 10.26 10.72
C SER A 193 17.50 8.92 11.24
N PRO A 194 17.85 8.52 12.49
CA PRO A 194 17.29 7.33 13.13
C PRO A 194 15.78 7.43 13.42
N ASN A 195 15.20 8.62 13.28
CA ASN A 195 13.77 8.85 13.48
C ASN A 195 12.95 8.65 12.19
N ILE A 196 13.60 8.27 11.07
CA ILE A 196 12.88 7.93 9.83
C ILE A 196 12.77 6.42 9.75
N ARG A 197 11.54 5.90 9.86
CA ARG A 197 11.25 4.47 9.83
C ARG A 197 10.68 4.06 8.47
N VAL A 198 11.04 2.86 7.99
CA VAL A 198 10.54 2.30 6.73
C VAL A 198 10.13 0.86 6.97
N ASN A 199 8.86 0.57 6.75
CA ASN A 199 8.29 -0.78 6.91
C ASN A 199 7.40 -1.13 5.71
N ALA A 200 6.94 -2.36 5.65
CA ALA A 200 5.96 -2.79 4.67
C ALA A 200 4.86 -3.65 5.29
N VAL A 201 3.69 -3.60 4.68
CA VAL A 201 2.64 -4.62 4.85
C VAL A 201 2.59 -5.51 3.62
N ALA A 202 2.29 -6.78 3.81
CA ALA A 202 2.12 -7.75 2.74
C ALA A 202 0.71 -8.34 2.79
N PRO A 203 -0.28 -7.68 2.15
CA PRO A 203 -1.64 -8.17 2.12
C PRO A 203 -1.75 -9.52 1.40
N GLY A 204 -2.63 -10.39 1.91
CA GLY A 204 -3.08 -11.60 1.25
C GLY A 204 -4.19 -11.33 0.23
N PHE A 205 -5.17 -12.20 0.18
CA PHE A 205 -6.33 -12.04 -0.68
C PHE A 205 -7.43 -11.23 0.02
N PHE A 206 -7.54 -9.97 -0.35
CA PHE A 206 -8.57 -9.06 0.11
C PHE A 206 -9.69 -8.96 -0.93
N MET A 207 -10.94 -9.09 -0.48
CA MET A 207 -12.09 -8.93 -1.35
C MET A 207 -12.28 -7.45 -1.68
N GLY A 208 -12.18 -7.11 -2.96
CA GLY A 208 -12.43 -5.78 -3.48
C GLY A 208 -13.29 -5.82 -4.74
N GLN A 209 -13.82 -4.67 -5.15
CA GLN A 209 -14.63 -4.61 -6.39
C GLN A 209 -13.86 -5.07 -7.63
N GLN A 210 -12.54 -4.80 -7.66
CA GLN A 210 -11.68 -5.10 -8.81
C GLN A 210 -11.39 -6.59 -9.00
N ASN A 211 -11.40 -7.40 -7.94
CA ASN A 211 -11.09 -8.82 -8.00
C ASN A 211 -12.27 -9.73 -7.67
N ARG A 212 -13.42 -9.16 -7.32
CA ARG A 212 -14.61 -9.92 -6.95
C ARG A 212 -15.02 -10.93 -8.02
N TYR A 213 -15.01 -10.51 -9.29
CA TYR A 213 -15.38 -11.37 -10.43
C TYR A 213 -14.42 -12.54 -10.66
N LEU A 214 -13.19 -12.47 -10.13
CA LEU A 214 -12.23 -13.58 -10.20
C LEU A 214 -12.43 -14.59 -9.07
N LEU A 215 -13.05 -14.18 -7.98
CA LEU A 215 -13.16 -14.91 -6.73
C LEU A 215 -14.57 -15.43 -6.45
N THR A 216 -15.58 -14.69 -6.93
CA THR A 216 -17.00 -15.06 -6.79
C THR A 216 -17.71 -14.93 -8.12
N ASP A 217 -18.63 -15.84 -8.38
CA ASP A 217 -19.55 -15.77 -9.49
C ASP A 217 -20.48 -14.56 -9.33
N ARG A 218 -20.78 -13.88 -10.44
CA ARG A 218 -21.56 -12.63 -10.41
C ARG A 218 -23.05 -12.85 -10.18
N GLU A 219 -23.57 -13.98 -10.63
CA GLU A 219 -25.01 -14.29 -10.61
C GLU A 219 -25.40 -14.98 -9.30
N THR A 220 -24.57 -15.98 -8.90
CA THR A 220 -24.87 -16.80 -7.73
C THR A 220 -24.22 -16.31 -6.45
N GLY A 221 -23.15 -15.50 -6.55
CA GLY A 221 -22.35 -15.10 -5.40
C GLY A 221 -21.45 -16.20 -4.83
N GLU A 222 -21.50 -17.42 -5.40
CA GLU A 222 -20.66 -18.53 -4.97
C GLU A 222 -19.18 -18.34 -5.34
N LEU A 223 -18.31 -19.05 -4.62
CA LEU A 223 -16.88 -19.02 -4.92
C LEU A 223 -16.61 -19.65 -6.28
N THR A 224 -15.84 -18.96 -7.12
CA THR A 224 -15.25 -19.56 -8.30
C THR A 224 -14.30 -20.70 -7.90
N PRO A 225 -13.90 -21.61 -8.80
CA PRO A 225 -12.87 -22.62 -8.49
C PRO A 225 -11.59 -22.00 -7.93
N ARG A 226 -11.17 -20.84 -8.48
CA ARG A 226 -10.03 -20.08 -7.96
C ARG A 226 -10.29 -19.53 -6.55
N GLY A 227 -11.45 -18.96 -6.32
CA GLY A 227 -11.84 -18.46 -5.00
C GLY A 227 -11.82 -19.55 -3.94
N ARG A 228 -12.33 -20.73 -4.28
CA ARG A 228 -12.34 -21.93 -3.42
C ARG A 228 -10.92 -22.38 -3.09
N THR A 229 -10.06 -22.54 -4.09
CA THR A 229 -8.63 -22.89 -3.89
C THR A 229 -7.93 -21.93 -2.94
N ILE A 230 -8.18 -20.62 -3.07
CA ILE A 230 -7.59 -19.60 -2.20
C ILE A 230 -8.09 -19.75 -0.76
N ILE A 231 -9.40 -19.91 -0.55
CA ILE A 231 -9.99 -20.11 0.77
C ILE A 231 -9.47 -21.40 1.41
N ASP A 232 -9.35 -22.50 0.65
CA ASP A 232 -8.84 -23.76 1.16
C ASP A 232 -7.37 -23.67 1.59
N HIS A 233 -6.59 -22.79 0.96
CA HIS A 233 -5.20 -22.48 1.31
C HIS A 233 -5.05 -21.40 2.38
N THR A 234 -6.13 -20.73 2.76
CA THR A 234 -6.10 -19.69 3.80
C THR A 234 -6.55 -20.30 5.13
N PRO A 235 -5.68 -20.46 6.14
CA PRO A 235 -6.06 -21.06 7.42
C PRO A 235 -7.27 -20.40 8.10
N MET A 236 -7.41 -19.07 7.99
CA MET A 236 -8.60 -18.35 8.51
C MET A 236 -9.88 -18.55 7.68
N ARG A 237 -9.83 -19.34 6.59
CA ARG A 237 -11.00 -19.75 5.79
C ARG A 237 -11.87 -18.61 5.26
N ARG A 238 -11.32 -17.42 5.07
CA ARG A 238 -12.01 -16.28 4.49
C ARG A 238 -11.05 -15.37 3.72
N PHE A 239 -11.59 -14.54 2.86
CA PHE A 239 -10.87 -13.39 2.33
C PHE A 239 -10.73 -12.31 3.40
N GLY A 240 -9.66 -11.52 3.32
CA GLY A 240 -9.53 -10.30 4.09
C GLY A 240 -10.51 -9.23 3.61
N THR A 241 -10.98 -8.42 4.56
CA THR A 241 -11.68 -7.16 4.29
C THR A 241 -10.70 -6.01 4.48
N PRO A 242 -10.89 -4.84 3.83
CA PRO A 242 -10.00 -3.70 4.04
C PRO A 242 -9.78 -3.34 5.51
N ALA A 243 -10.79 -3.53 6.36
CA ALA A 243 -10.70 -3.30 7.80
C ALA A 243 -9.66 -4.20 8.51
N ASP A 244 -9.47 -5.43 8.04
CA ASP A 244 -8.47 -6.36 8.61
C ASP A 244 -7.03 -5.84 8.47
N LEU A 245 -6.78 -4.91 7.55
CA LEU A 245 -5.46 -4.32 7.31
C LEU A 245 -5.16 -3.15 8.24
N LEU A 246 -6.21 -2.41 8.66
CA LEU A 246 -6.07 -1.10 9.29
C LEU A 246 -5.30 -1.13 10.61
N GLY A 247 -5.52 -2.13 11.46
CA GLY A 247 -4.81 -2.24 12.73
C GLY A 247 -3.29 -2.31 12.55
N THR A 248 -2.82 -3.14 11.62
CA THR A 248 -1.39 -3.26 11.30
C THR A 248 -0.84 -1.98 10.68
N VAL A 249 -1.57 -1.37 9.75
CA VAL A 249 -1.16 -0.14 9.07
C VAL A 249 -1.03 1.01 10.07
N LEU A 250 -2.05 1.25 10.88
CA LEU A 250 -2.04 2.32 11.87
C LEU A 250 -0.92 2.10 12.91
N TRP A 251 -0.70 0.85 13.36
CA TRP A 251 0.41 0.53 14.24
C TRP A 251 1.75 0.90 13.63
N LEU A 252 2.03 0.48 12.39
CA LEU A 252 3.31 0.76 11.72
C LEU A 252 3.53 2.25 11.45
N LEU A 253 2.46 3.02 11.28
CA LEU A 253 2.53 4.48 11.06
C LEU A 253 2.61 5.27 12.37
N SER A 254 2.21 4.69 13.49
CA SER A 254 2.10 5.35 14.80
C SER A 254 3.40 5.31 15.62
N PRO A 255 3.52 6.14 16.67
CA PRO A 255 4.57 6.03 17.68
C PRO A 255 4.60 4.70 18.43
N ALA A 256 3.51 3.90 18.44
CA ALA A 256 3.48 2.58 19.03
C ALA A 256 4.48 1.58 18.42
N SER A 257 5.00 1.89 17.22
CA SER A 257 6.05 1.14 16.53
C SER A 257 7.37 1.90 16.43
N ALA A 258 7.67 2.78 17.37
CA ALA A 258 8.84 3.68 17.31
C ALA A 258 10.19 2.94 17.15
N PHE A 259 10.31 1.71 17.66
CA PHE A 259 11.53 0.89 17.54
C PHE A 259 11.40 -0.21 16.48
N VAL A 260 10.48 -0.03 15.50
CA VAL A 260 10.21 -0.99 14.42
C VAL A 260 10.54 -0.35 13.08
N THR A 261 11.58 -0.86 12.41
CA THR A 261 11.95 -0.45 11.06
C THR A 261 12.54 -1.63 10.29
N GLY A 262 12.37 -1.67 8.96
CA GLY A 262 12.88 -2.70 8.07
C GLY A 262 12.08 -4.01 8.05
N ILE A 263 10.89 -4.06 8.67
CA ILE A 263 10.07 -5.29 8.67
C ILE A 263 9.03 -5.28 7.54
N VAL A 264 8.61 -6.48 7.19
CA VAL A 264 7.47 -6.73 6.28
C VAL A 264 6.47 -7.60 7.01
N VAL A 265 5.29 -7.08 7.26
CA VAL A 265 4.24 -7.76 8.05
C VAL A 265 3.21 -8.39 7.12
N PRO A 266 3.10 -9.72 7.04
CA PRO A 266 2.01 -10.38 6.35
C PRO A 266 0.67 -10.12 7.06
N VAL A 267 -0.35 -9.75 6.27
CA VAL A 267 -1.75 -9.64 6.73
C VAL A 267 -2.56 -10.46 5.73
N ASP A 268 -2.59 -11.78 5.91
CA ASP A 268 -3.00 -12.72 4.86
C ASP A 268 -3.82 -13.92 5.36
N GLY A 269 -4.28 -13.88 6.61
CA GLY A 269 -5.05 -14.98 7.20
C GLY A 269 -4.27 -16.28 7.37
N GLY A 270 -2.92 -16.19 7.38
CA GLY A 270 -2.01 -17.34 7.52
C GLY A 270 -1.64 -18.00 6.19
N PHE A 271 -2.03 -17.42 5.05
CA PHE A 271 -1.78 -18.01 3.73
C PHE A 271 -0.29 -18.28 3.48
N SER A 272 0.59 -17.31 3.73
CA SER A 272 2.03 -17.46 3.48
C SER A 272 2.73 -18.39 4.47
N ALA A 273 2.16 -18.61 5.65
CA ALA A 273 2.69 -19.51 6.68
C ALA A 273 2.29 -20.98 6.46
N PHE A 274 1.19 -21.23 5.73
CA PHE A 274 0.64 -22.56 5.55
C PHE A 274 1.46 -23.38 4.54
N SER A 275 1.92 -24.56 4.95
CA SER A 275 2.71 -25.48 4.11
C SER A 275 1.85 -26.44 3.25
N GLY A 276 0.54 -26.45 3.48
CA GLY A 276 -0.40 -27.37 2.79
C GLY A 276 -0.73 -28.63 3.57
N VAL A 277 -0.14 -28.84 4.74
CA VAL A 277 -0.39 -29.98 5.65
C VAL A 277 -0.58 -29.49 7.08
#